data_1a276ee856b548d80d4275c63a89eb66
#
_entry.id   1a276ee856b548d80d4275c63a89eb66
#
_cell.length_a   1.000
_cell.length_b   1.000
_cell.length_c   1.000
_cell.angle_alpha   90.00
_cell.angle_beta   90.00
_cell.angle_gamma   90.00
#
_symmetry.space_group_name_H-M   'P 1'
#
loop_
_entity.id
_entity.type
_entity.pdbx_description
1 polymer ?
#
loop_
_entity_poly.entity_id
_entity_poly.type
_entity_poly.pdbx_seq_one_letter_code
_entity_poly.pdbx_strand_id
1 'polypeptide(L)'
;MEYDRLADLPVTIDSVSTDRLERDTSSDFTRVTTEISLSGPGPDGESVVGIGEDVTYETDDHDALADSGLPDLTGEYTIDSFSDALAERDLFLGGAPGRNVFRNYRRWGIESAALDLALRQAGTDLASALDRSRDSVRFVASTRLGDPPTTDRLADLRDRVPDIEFKLDPTPEWDAALVDGIDESVGRDAVRILDLKGQYEGTDVDVPADPDLYSLVLEAFPDAVIEDPALTDETEPLFDDPDVRSRVSWDAPIHGVADVEALPWEPDWLNVKPSRFGSIESLFETIRYCDERGIRLYGGGQFELGVGRGHVQLLASLCYPDGPNDVAPGIYNDPDLAAELPASPLEPPAEARGFRW
;
A
#
# COMPACT_ATOMS: atom_id res chain seq x y z
N MET A 1 -15.62 -4.05 -17.60
CA MET A 1 -14.96 -4.29 -16.29
C MET A 1 -13.51 -3.85 -16.43
N GLU A 2 -12.88 -3.37 -15.37
CA GLU A 2 -11.54 -2.77 -15.51
C GLU A 2 -10.48 -3.80 -15.84
N TYR A 3 -10.47 -4.93 -15.14
CA TYR A 3 -9.52 -6.00 -15.43
C TYR A 3 -9.65 -6.53 -16.85
N ASP A 4 -10.85 -6.69 -17.40
CA ASP A 4 -11.06 -7.17 -18.79
C ASP A 4 -10.36 -6.30 -19.84
N ARG A 5 -10.10 -5.02 -19.53
CA ARG A 5 -9.36 -4.11 -20.42
C ARG A 5 -7.84 -4.38 -20.41
N LEU A 6 -7.35 -5.02 -19.37
CA LEU A 6 -5.93 -5.36 -19.18
C LEU A 6 -5.64 -6.83 -19.51
N ALA A 7 -6.59 -7.72 -19.26
CA ALA A 7 -6.44 -9.17 -19.36
C ALA A 7 -5.84 -9.63 -20.70
N ASP A 8 -6.33 -9.08 -21.80
CA ASP A 8 -5.90 -9.44 -23.16
C ASP A 8 -4.67 -8.65 -23.66
N LEU A 9 -4.07 -7.74 -22.86
CA LEU A 9 -2.86 -7.03 -23.26
C LEU A 9 -1.72 -8.03 -23.48
N PRO A 10 -1.12 -8.06 -24.67
CA PRO A 10 -0.01 -8.96 -24.93
C PRO A 10 1.25 -8.48 -24.23
N VAL A 11 2.05 -9.43 -23.74
CA VAL A 11 3.35 -9.18 -23.14
C VAL A 11 4.36 -10.22 -23.64
N THR A 12 5.49 -9.75 -24.16
CA THR A 12 6.62 -10.59 -24.56
C THR A 12 7.79 -10.32 -23.62
N ILE A 13 8.27 -11.35 -22.94
CA ILE A 13 9.36 -11.27 -21.97
C ILE A 13 10.58 -12.01 -22.53
N ASP A 14 11.66 -11.26 -22.80
CA ASP A 14 12.93 -11.80 -23.31
C ASP A 14 13.93 -12.07 -22.18
N SER A 15 13.89 -11.26 -21.12
CA SER A 15 14.79 -11.45 -19.97
C SER A 15 14.21 -10.87 -18.66
N VAL A 16 14.78 -11.36 -17.55
CA VAL A 16 14.44 -10.99 -16.17
C VAL A 16 15.71 -10.59 -15.44
N SER A 17 15.65 -9.52 -14.66
CA SER A 17 16.71 -9.14 -13.72
C SER A 17 16.10 -8.58 -12.43
N THR A 18 16.89 -8.57 -11.37
CA THR A 18 16.48 -8.06 -10.05
C THR A 18 17.56 -7.13 -9.51
N ASP A 19 17.11 -6.02 -8.85
CA ASP A 19 17.97 -5.06 -8.18
C ASP A 19 17.49 -4.87 -6.74
N ARG A 20 18.35 -5.16 -5.78
CA ARG A 20 18.07 -5.01 -4.35
C ARG A 20 18.20 -3.55 -3.91
N LEU A 21 17.19 -3.05 -3.24
CA LEU A 21 17.18 -1.71 -2.64
C LEU A 21 17.22 -1.83 -1.12
N GLU A 22 17.88 -0.87 -0.46
CA GLU A 22 17.97 -0.80 1.00
C GLU A 22 17.99 0.65 1.46
N ARG A 23 17.22 0.96 2.52
CA ARG A 23 17.16 2.30 3.11
C ARG A 23 16.72 2.22 4.57
N ASP A 24 17.34 3.05 5.42
CA ASP A 24 16.87 3.29 6.78
C ASP A 24 15.58 4.12 6.75
N THR A 25 14.68 3.82 7.68
CA THR A 25 13.36 4.47 7.76
C THR A 25 13.20 5.27 9.05
N SER A 26 12.25 6.22 9.04
CA SER A 26 11.84 6.98 10.22
C SER A 26 11.14 6.14 11.30
N SER A 27 10.90 4.87 11.04
CA SER A 27 10.31 3.90 11.98
C SER A 27 11.37 3.00 12.62
N ASP A 28 12.65 3.44 12.62
CA ASP A 28 13.78 2.80 13.27
C ASP A 28 14.09 1.37 12.77
N PHE A 29 13.83 1.09 11.50
CA PHE A 29 14.26 -0.16 10.86
C PHE A 29 14.83 0.09 9.46
N THR A 30 15.74 -0.77 9.04
CA THR A 30 16.26 -0.77 7.67
C THR A 30 15.31 -1.55 6.77
N ARG A 31 14.71 -0.87 5.80
CA ARG A 31 13.83 -1.49 4.80
C ARG A 31 14.65 -2.06 3.65
N VAL A 32 14.34 -3.29 3.24
CA VAL A 32 14.86 -3.94 2.03
C VAL A 32 13.69 -4.25 1.10
N THR A 33 13.85 -3.95 -0.19
CA THR A 33 12.94 -4.36 -1.26
C THR A 33 13.74 -4.84 -2.47
N THR A 34 13.09 -5.43 -3.47
CA THR A 34 13.75 -5.83 -4.72
C THR A 34 12.94 -5.37 -5.91
N GLU A 35 13.52 -4.52 -6.76
CA GLU A 35 12.96 -4.23 -8.07
C GLU A 35 13.14 -5.44 -9.00
N ILE A 36 12.07 -5.81 -9.70
CA ILE A 36 12.02 -6.88 -10.69
C ILE A 36 11.82 -6.23 -12.05
N SER A 37 12.81 -6.38 -12.94
CA SER A 37 12.80 -5.85 -14.28
C SER A 37 12.55 -6.95 -15.29
N LEU A 38 11.51 -6.78 -16.11
CA LEU A 38 11.19 -7.62 -17.25
C LEU A 38 11.46 -6.84 -18.53
N SER A 39 12.24 -7.37 -19.47
CA SER A 39 12.49 -6.69 -20.73
C SER A 39 11.98 -7.48 -21.92
N GLY A 40 11.60 -6.76 -22.98
CA GLY A 40 11.11 -7.34 -24.23
C GLY A 40 11.03 -6.29 -25.34
N PRO A 41 10.54 -6.66 -26.55
CA PRO A 41 10.49 -5.76 -27.70
C PRO A 41 9.44 -4.65 -27.49
N GLY A 42 9.82 -3.40 -27.72
CA GLY A 42 8.90 -2.26 -27.76
C GLY A 42 8.27 -2.05 -29.13
N PRO A 43 7.38 -1.04 -29.27
CA PRO A 43 6.64 -0.76 -30.49
C PRO A 43 7.53 -0.48 -31.71
N ASP A 44 8.69 0.14 -31.49
CA ASP A 44 9.64 0.53 -32.53
C ASP A 44 10.74 -0.52 -32.77
N GLY A 45 10.63 -1.70 -32.12
CA GLY A 45 11.61 -2.77 -32.17
C GLY A 45 12.82 -2.56 -31.25
N GLU A 46 12.88 -1.45 -30.50
CA GLU A 46 13.84 -1.27 -29.41
C GLU A 46 13.37 -2.02 -28.16
N SER A 47 14.31 -2.44 -27.31
CA SER A 47 13.96 -3.08 -26.03
C SER A 47 13.34 -2.07 -25.06
N VAL A 48 12.23 -2.46 -24.45
CA VAL A 48 11.60 -1.72 -23.34
C VAL A 48 11.62 -2.57 -22.07
N VAL A 49 11.54 -1.89 -20.92
CA VAL A 49 11.63 -2.54 -19.61
C VAL A 49 10.41 -2.14 -18.77
N GLY A 50 9.68 -3.16 -18.29
CA GLY A 50 8.69 -3.01 -17.24
C GLY A 50 9.33 -3.35 -15.89
N ILE A 51 9.02 -2.58 -14.85
CA ILE A 51 9.59 -2.77 -13.51
C ILE A 51 8.46 -2.83 -12.49
N GLY A 52 8.55 -3.81 -11.57
CA GLY A 52 7.73 -3.91 -10.37
C GLY A 52 8.61 -4.06 -9.13
N GLU A 53 8.02 -4.09 -7.96
CA GLU A 53 8.77 -4.14 -6.70
C GLU A 53 8.21 -5.21 -5.76
N ASP A 54 9.07 -6.18 -5.40
CA ASP A 54 8.83 -7.13 -4.33
C ASP A 54 9.05 -6.43 -2.99
N VAL A 55 7.99 -6.33 -2.21
CA VAL A 55 7.95 -5.63 -0.93
C VAL A 55 7.87 -6.57 0.26
N THR A 56 8.34 -7.80 0.10
CA THR A 56 8.53 -8.75 1.21
C THR A 56 9.29 -8.08 2.35
N TYR A 57 8.93 -8.36 3.60
CA TYR A 57 9.54 -7.66 4.75
C TYR A 57 10.84 -8.28 5.22
N GLU A 58 10.98 -9.62 5.11
CA GLU A 58 12.15 -10.31 5.61
C GLU A 58 13.36 -10.11 4.69
N THR A 59 14.46 -9.57 5.23
CA THR A 59 15.71 -9.37 4.47
C THR A 59 16.25 -10.69 3.90
N ASP A 60 16.15 -11.79 4.67
CA ASP A 60 16.58 -13.12 4.25
C ASP A 60 15.86 -13.61 3.00
N ASP A 61 14.58 -13.24 2.80
CA ASP A 61 13.81 -13.60 1.59
C ASP A 61 14.33 -12.85 0.34
N HIS A 62 14.84 -11.63 0.48
CA HIS A 62 15.49 -10.87 -0.59
C HIS A 62 16.88 -11.39 -0.90
N ASP A 63 17.65 -11.76 0.12
CA ASP A 63 18.97 -12.36 -0.04
C ASP A 63 18.84 -13.74 -0.72
N ALA A 64 17.87 -14.56 -0.31
CA ALA A 64 17.55 -15.83 -0.97
C ALA A 64 17.12 -15.63 -2.44
N LEU A 65 16.38 -14.56 -2.75
CA LEU A 65 16.01 -14.21 -4.12
C LEU A 65 17.25 -13.83 -4.95
N ALA A 66 18.16 -13.03 -4.39
CA ALA A 66 19.39 -12.64 -5.07
C ALA A 66 20.29 -13.85 -5.40
N ASP A 67 20.34 -14.84 -4.51
CA ASP A 67 21.16 -16.05 -4.65
C ASP A 67 20.54 -17.08 -5.61
N SER A 68 19.23 -17.31 -5.56
CA SER A 68 18.54 -18.38 -6.30
C SER A 68 17.82 -17.91 -7.55
N GLY A 69 17.56 -16.60 -7.69
CA GLY A 69 16.81 -16.01 -8.78
C GLY A 69 15.32 -16.31 -8.77
N LEU A 70 14.63 -15.85 -9.80
CA LEU A 70 13.24 -16.17 -10.11
C LEU A 70 13.16 -17.39 -11.04
N PRO A 71 11.99 -18.09 -11.11
CA PRO A 71 11.77 -19.07 -12.15
C PRO A 71 11.86 -18.43 -13.54
N ASP A 72 12.02 -19.26 -14.59
CA ASP A 72 12.02 -18.76 -15.96
C ASP A 72 10.63 -18.18 -16.30
N LEU A 73 10.59 -16.87 -16.56
CA LEU A 73 9.39 -16.11 -16.92
C LEU A 73 9.38 -15.70 -18.40
N THR A 74 10.39 -16.11 -19.18
CA THR A 74 10.47 -15.74 -20.60
C THR A 74 9.35 -16.38 -21.41
N GLY A 75 8.89 -15.66 -22.44
CA GLY A 75 7.82 -16.15 -23.31
C GLY A 75 6.88 -15.06 -23.81
N GLU A 76 5.85 -15.50 -24.53
CA GLU A 76 4.78 -14.66 -25.05
C GLU A 76 3.47 -15.00 -24.29
N TYR A 77 2.83 -13.98 -23.73
CA TYR A 77 1.63 -14.12 -22.90
C TYR A 77 0.63 -12.99 -23.20
N THR A 78 -0.55 -13.12 -22.65
CA THR A 78 -1.39 -11.98 -22.24
C THR A 78 -1.20 -11.75 -20.74
N ILE A 79 -1.65 -10.61 -20.20
CA ILE A 79 -1.61 -10.36 -18.74
C ILE A 79 -2.31 -11.50 -17.99
N ASP A 80 -3.48 -11.92 -18.46
CA ASP A 80 -4.25 -13.02 -17.87
C ASP A 80 -3.50 -14.34 -17.88
N SER A 81 -3.01 -14.77 -19.06
CA SER A 81 -2.27 -16.04 -19.17
C SER A 81 -0.91 -16.02 -18.45
N PHE A 82 -0.32 -14.84 -18.24
CA PHE A 82 0.89 -14.69 -17.42
C PHE A 82 0.57 -14.87 -15.95
N SER A 83 -0.52 -14.27 -15.47
CA SER A 83 -1.03 -14.42 -14.11
C SER A 83 -1.33 -15.90 -13.78
N ASP A 84 -1.99 -16.63 -14.70
CA ASP A 84 -2.22 -18.07 -14.59
C ASP A 84 -0.90 -18.86 -14.51
N ALA A 85 0.06 -18.53 -15.38
CA ALA A 85 1.35 -19.18 -15.38
C ALA A 85 2.15 -18.94 -14.08
N LEU A 86 1.99 -17.78 -13.45
CA LEU A 86 2.62 -17.49 -12.16
C LEU A 86 1.98 -18.28 -11.01
N ALA A 87 0.67 -18.51 -11.05
CA ALA A 87 -0.04 -19.26 -10.02
C ALA A 87 0.48 -20.71 -9.89
N GLU A 88 0.99 -21.30 -10.98
CA GLU A 88 1.53 -22.66 -11.04
C GLU A 88 3.02 -22.75 -10.67
N ARG A 89 3.70 -21.61 -10.41
CA ARG A 89 5.15 -21.56 -10.18
C ARG A 89 5.51 -21.26 -8.72
N ASP A 90 6.58 -21.91 -8.25
CA ASP A 90 7.19 -21.50 -7.00
C ASP A 90 8.06 -20.25 -7.23
N LEU A 91 7.71 -19.15 -6.59
CA LEU A 91 8.42 -17.87 -6.69
C LEU A 91 9.51 -17.72 -5.61
N PHE A 92 9.67 -18.71 -4.73
CA PHE A 92 10.63 -18.72 -3.63
C PHE A 92 11.60 -19.91 -3.77
N LEU A 93 12.42 -19.89 -4.83
CA LEU A 93 13.35 -20.98 -5.16
C LEU A 93 14.42 -21.20 -4.08
N GLY A 94 14.75 -20.18 -3.30
CA GLY A 94 15.73 -20.27 -2.20
C GLY A 94 15.19 -20.86 -0.90
N GLY A 95 13.89 -21.17 -0.82
CA GLY A 95 13.23 -21.68 0.37
C GLY A 95 11.83 -21.11 0.56
N ALA A 96 11.07 -21.64 1.52
CA ALA A 96 9.75 -21.09 1.82
C ALA A 96 9.89 -19.67 2.41
N PRO A 97 8.96 -18.73 2.08
CA PRO A 97 9.00 -17.39 2.64
C PRO A 97 8.76 -17.39 4.16
N GLY A 98 9.28 -16.39 4.85
CA GLY A 98 9.09 -16.22 6.29
C GLY A 98 7.62 -16.18 6.72
N ARG A 99 6.75 -15.64 5.86
CA ARG A 99 5.27 -15.63 6.03
C ARG A 99 4.57 -15.96 4.72
N ASN A 100 3.40 -16.61 4.80
CA ASN A 100 2.68 -17.04 3.61
C ASN A 100 2.22 -15.84 2.74
N VAL A 101 1.85 -14.71 3.35
CA VAL A 101 1.44 -13.49 2.64
C VAL A 101 2.53 -12.92 1.72
N PHE A 102 3.80 -13.21 1.99
CA PHE A 102 4.92 -12.76 1.15
C PHE A 102 4.91 -13.38 -0.26
N ARG A 103 4.19 -14.48 -0.44
CA ARG A 103 3.93 -15.03 -1.79
C ARG A 103 3.13 -14.05 -2.64
N ASN A 104 2.15 -13.36 -2.06
CA ASN A 104 1.40 -12.30 -2.73
C ASN A 104 2.28 -11.09 -3.02
N TYR A 105 3.16 -10.69 -2.08
CA TYR A 105 4.02 -9.51 -2.26
C TYR A 105 5.00 -9.69 -3.41
N ARG A 106 5.66 -10.85 -3.51
CA ARG A 106 6.55 -11.16 -4.63
C ARG A 106 5.79 -11.34 -5.94
N ARG A 107 4.63 -12.01 -5.90
CA ARG A 107 3.75 -12.14 -7.06
C ARG A 107 3.35 -10.77 -7.60
N TRP A 108 2.92 -9.86 -6.73
CA TRP A 108 2.61 -8.47 -7.10
C TRP A 108 3.79 -7.77 -7.77
N GLY A 109 5.00 -7.92 -7.25
CA GLY A 109 6.21 -7.37 -7.85
C GLY A 109 6.41 -7.85 -9.28
N ILE A 110 6.18 -9.13 -9.55
CA ILE A 110 6.30 -9.72 -10.90
C ILE A 110 5.14 -9.30 -11.80
N GLU A 111 3.90 -9.36 -11.33
CA GLU A 111 2.72 -8.99 -12.12
C GLU A 111 2.69 -7.50 -12.47
N SER A 112 3.07 -6.64 -11.54
CA SER A 112 3.19 -5.19 -11.80
C SER A 112 4.29 -4.88 -12.83
N ALA A 113 5.41 -5.61 -12.81
CA ALA A 113 6.44 -5.51 -13.83
C ALA A 113 5.93 -5.94 -15.22
N ALA A 114 5.17 -7.03 -15.28
CA ALA A 114 4.58 -7.51 -16.53
C ALA A 114 3.54 -6.54 -17.09
N LEU A 115 2.70 -5.94 -16.23
CA LEU A 115 1.75 -4.91 -16.64
C LEU A 115 2.47 -3.66 -17.17
N ASP A 116 3.50 -3.18 -16.46
CA ASP A 116 4.31 -2.03 -16.93
C ASP A 116 4.95 -2.33 -18.30
N LEU A 117 5.49 -3.55 -18.48
CA LEU A 117 6.05 -3.97 -19.75
C LEU A 117 5.00 -4.03 -20.86
N ALA A 118 3.85 -4.68 -20.63
CA ALA A 118 2.77 -4.81 -21.61
C ALA A 118 2.26 -3.45 -22.08
N LEU A 119 2.02 -2.51 -21.17
CA LEU A 119 1.59 -1.15 -21.48
C LEU A 119 2.64 -0.41 -22.32
N ARG A 120 3.93 -0.56 -22.00
CA ARG A 120 5.04 0.04 -22.77
C ARG A 120 5.17 -0.58 -24.16
N GLN A 121 4.99 -1.89 -24.28
CA GLN A 121 4.98 -2.60 -25.58
C GLN A 121 3.79 -2.15 -26.42
N ALA A 122 2.65 -1.88 -25.80
CA ALA A 122 1.48 -1.32 -26.49
C ALA A 122 1.59 0.19 -26.78
N GLY A 123 2.65 0.88 -26.32
CA GLY A 123 2.84 2.32 -26.49
C GLY A 123 1.82 3.17 -25.73
N THR A 124 1.28 2.67 -24.61
CA THR A 124 0.23 3.29 -23.81
C THR A 124 0.61 3.39 -22.32
N ASP A 125 -0.32 3.81 -21.50
CA ASP A 125 -0.23 3.89 -20.04
C ASP A 125 -1.51 3.35 -19.39
N LEU A 126 -1.44 3.08 -18.06
CA LEU A 126 -2.54 2.47 -17.32
C LEU A 126 -3.82 3.31 -17.35
N ALA A 127 -3.73 4.64 -17.22
CA ALA A 127 -4.89 5.54 -17.25
C ALA A 127 -5.65 5.41 -18.58
N SER A 128 -4.89 5.46 -19.70
CA SER A 128 -5.44 5.31 -21.04
C SER A 128 -6.05 3.91 -21.27
N ALA A 129 -5.39 2.85 -20.79
CA ALA A 129 -5.88 1.48 -20.90
C ALA A 129 -7.20 1.27 -20.15
N LEU A 130 -7.33 1.88 -18.96
CA LEU A 130 -8.53 1.82 -18.13
C LEU A 130 -9.63 2.82 -18.55
N ASP A 131 -9.32 3.78 -19.43
CA ASP A 131 -10.18 4.91 -19.79
C ASP A 131 -10.56 5.75 -18.55
N ARG A 132 -9.57 6.02 -17.71
CA ARG A 132 -9.67 6.84 -16.51
C ARG A 132 -8.79 8.08 -16.61
N SER A 133 -9.19 9.18 -15.94
CA SER A 133 -8.34 10.35 -15.74
C SER A 133 -7.40 10.13 -14.57
N ARG A 134 -6.26 10.82 -14.59
CA ARG A 134 -5.38 10.96 -13.44
C ARG A 134 -5.78 12.20 -12.67
N ASP A 135 -6.17 11.99 -11.43
CA ASP A 135 -6.52 13.07 -10.51
C ASP A 135 -5.39 13.27 -9.50
N SER A 136 -5.28 14.48 -8.93
CA SER A 136 -4.35 14.77 -7.85
C SER A 136 -4.65 13.89 -6.64
N VAL A 137 -3.62 13.33 -6.02
CA VAL A 137 -3.77 12.37 -4.92
C VAL A 137 -3.64 13.07 -3.58
N ARG A 138 -4.72 13.10 -2.80
CA ARG A 138 -4.64 13.44 -1.39
C ARG A 138 -3.90 12.33 -0.64
N PHE A 139 -2.94 12.70 0.20
CA PHE A 139 -2.19 11.72 0.99
C PHE A 139 -2.02 12.17 2.43
N VAL A 140 -1.80 11.21 3.31
CA VAL A 140 -1.44 11.38 4.72
C VAL A 140 0.02 10.98 4.94
N ALA A 141 0.71 11.61 5.89
CA ALA A 141 2.01 11.19 6.36
C ALA A 141 1.82 10.15 7.49
N SER A 142 2.17 8.90 7.21
CA SER A 142 2.19 7.85 8.23
C SER A 142 3.35 8.10 9.19
N THR A 143 3.06 8.27 10.47
CA THR A 143 4.04 8.74 11.45
C THR A 143 3.90 7.98 12.76
N ARG A 144 4.98 7.34 13.21
CA ARG A 144 5.10 6.82 14.56
C ARG A 144 5.61 7.91 15.49
N LEU A 145 5.06 7.96 16.71
CA LEU A 145 5.41 9.00 17.69
C LEU A 145 6.63 8.65 18.54
N GLY A 146 7.24 7.49 18.31
CA GLY A 146 8.44 7.03 19.05
C GLY A 146 8.11 6.34 20.38
N ASP A 147 9.18 5.99 21.14
CA ASP A 147 9.11 5.42 22.47
C ASP A 147 10.20 6.09 23.36
N PRO A 148 9.81 6.95 24.34
CA PRO A 148 8.43 7.39 24.65
C PRO A 148 7.83 8.23 23.51
N PRO A 149 6.49 8.24 23.35
CA PRO A 149 5.85 8.98 22.27
C PRO A 149 5.98 10.49 22.43
N THR A 150 6.32 11.20 21.33
CA THR A 150 6.40 12.67 21.28
C THR A 150 5.72 13.20 20.02
N THR A 151 5.37 14.50 20.04
CA THR A 151 4.78 15.19 18.88
C THR A 151 5.80 15.93 18.02
N ASP A 152 7.08 15.79 18.29
CA ASP A 152 8.14 16.55 17.63
C ASP A 152 8.14 16.37 16.12
N ARG A 153 8.03 15.12 15.64
CA ARG A 153 7.99 14.84 14.20
C ARG A 153 6.73 15.39 13.52
N LEU A 154 5.59 15.41 14.22
CA LEU A 154 4.36 16.01 13.70
C LEU A 154 4.53 17.52 13.52
N ALA A 155 5.08 18.20 14.53
CA ALA A 155 5.38 19.63 14.47
C ALA A 155 6.37 19.95 13.33
N ASP A 156 7.43 19.16 13.21
CA ASP A 156 8.43 19.29 12.17
C ASP A 156 7.85 19.12 10.75
N LEU A 157 6.95 18.18 10.54
CA LEU A 157 6.25 17.97 9.26
C LEU A 157 5.30 19.12 8.98
N ARG A 158 4.53 19.56 9.98
CA ARG A 158 3.58 20.68 9.87
C ARG A 158 4.27 22.00 9.54
N ASP A 159 5.44 22.25 10.11
CA ASP A 159 6.24 23.43 9.82
C ASP A 159 6.70 23.49 8.34
N ARG A 160 6.98 22.32 7.74
CA ARG A 160 7.40 22.23 6.32
C ARG A 160 6.22 22.20 5.35
N VAL A 161 5.13 21.53 5.74
CA VAL A 161 3.92 21.37 4.94
C VAL A 161 2.70 21.71 5.80
N PRO A 162 2.24 22.97 5.80
CA PRO A 162 1.21 23.47 6.74
C PRO A 162 -0.13 22.72 6.71
N ASP A 163 -0.50 22.14 5.57
CA ASP A 163 -1.79 21.44 5.40
C ASP A 163 -1.65 19.91 5.39
N ILE A 164 -0.49 19.39 5.85
CA ILE A 164 -0.27 17.92 5.91
C ILE A 164 -1.24 17.25 6.88
N GLU A 165 -1.75 16.11 6.47
CA GLU A 165 -2.60 15.24 7.26
C GLU A 165 -1.82 13.97 7.67
N PHE A 166 -2.30 13.28 8.70
CA PHE A 166 -1.55 12.21 9.35
C PHE A 166 -2.33 10.91 9.45
N LYS A 167 -1.60 9.79 9.30
CA LYS A 167 -1.94 8.48 9.82
C LYS A 167 -1.03 8.21 11.01
N LEU A 168 -1.61 7.83 12.16
CA LEU A 168 -0.87 7.54 13.38
C LEU A 168 -1.15 6.11 13.85
N ASP A 169 -0.17 5.51 14.51
CA ASP A 169 -0.26 4.18 15.12
C ASP A 169 -0.36 4.34 16.66
N PRO A 170 -1.57 4.34 17.26
CA PRO A 170 -1.73 4.42 18.71
C PRO A 170 -1.10 3.21 19.42
N THR A 171 -0.42 3.47 20.53
CA THR A 171 0.18 2.45 21.39
C THR A 171 -0.37 2.55 22.81
N PRO A 172 -0.19 1.51 23.67
CA PRO A 172 -0.64 1.54 25.06
C PRO A 172 -0.07 2.68 25.91
N GLU A 173 1.01 3.33 25.46
CA GLU A 173 1.63 4.48 26.10
C GLU A 173 0.90 5.81 25.84
N TRP A 174 -0.12 5.80 24.94
CA TRP A 174 -0.89 6.99 24.66
C TRP A 174 -1.80 7.34 25.86
N ASP A 175 -1.78 8.61 26.24
CA ASP A 175 -2.63 9.17 27.29
C ASP A 175 -3.28 10.50 26.84
N ALA A 176 -4.10 11.06 27.68
CA ALA A 176 -4.78 12.33 27.41
C ALA A 176 -3.80 13.49 27.20
N ALA A 177 -2.64 13.48 27.87
CA ALA A 177 -1.63 14.53 27.70
C ALA A 177 -0.98 14.48 26.32
N LEU A 178 -0.72 13.28 25.78
CA LEU A 178 -0.23 13.13 24.41
C LEU A 178 -1.29 13.55 23.38
N VAL A 179 -2.55 13.18 23.59
CA VAL A 179 -3.66 13.61 22.73
C VAL A 179 -3.79 15.14 22.70
N ASP A 180 -3.69 15.81 23.86
CA ASP A 180 -3.67 17.27 23.94
C ASP A 180 -2.43 17.86 23.22
N GLY A 181 -1.26 17.21 23.34
CA GLY A 181 -0.06 17.60 22.63
C GLY A 181 -0.18 17.46 21.10
N ILE A 182 -0.87 16.44 20.60
CA ILE A 182 -1.20 16.28 19.17
C ILE A 182 -2.09 17.44 18.70
N ASP A 183 -3.13 17.75 19.50
CA ASP A 183 -4.06 18.87 19.22
C ASP A 183 -3.32 20.22 19.15
N GLU A 184 -2.44 20.48 20.11
CA GLU A 184 -1.62 21.70 20.13
C GLU A 184 -0.63 21.79 18.96
N SER A 185 -0.07 20.66 18.53
CA SER A 185 0.96 20.61 17.50
C SER A 185 0.41 20.71 16.07
N VAL A 186 -0.68 19.96 15.78
CA VAL A 186 -1.18 19.79 14.40
C VAL A 186 -2.70 19.96 14.29
N GLY A 187 -3.43 19.96 15.40
CA GLY A 187 -4.90 19.90 15.43
C GLY A 187 -5.42 18.48 15.21
N ARG A 188 -6.50 18.12 15.92
CA ARG A 188 -7.12 16.78 15.83
C ARG A 188 -7.64 16.46 14.42
N ASP A 189 -8.14 17.48 13.72
CA ASP A 189 -8.68 17.35 12.35
C ASP A 189 -7.63 16.93 11.33
N ALA A 190 -6.34 17.15 11.61
CA ALA A 190 -5.25 16.72 10.77
C ALA A 190 -4.98 15.21 10.87
N VAL A 191 -5.43 14.54 11.92
CA VAL A 191 -5.33 13.09 12.10
C VAL A 191 -6.49 12.41 11.37
N ARG A 192 -6.19 11.77 10.25
CA ARG A 192 -7.20 11.18 9.37
C ARG A 192 -7.39 9.69 9.55
N ILE A 193 -6.35 9.00 10.00
CA ILE A 193 -6.36 7.56 10.23
C ILE A 193 -5.65 7.26 11.54
N LEU A 194 -6.25 6.39 12.34
CA LEU A 194 -5.66 5.77 13.51
C LEU A 194 -5.60 4.26 13.28
N ASP A 195 -4.40 3.72 13.10
CA ASP A 195 -4.15 2.32 12.82
C ASP A 195 -3.85 1.57 14.12
N LEU A 196 -4.82 0.81 14.60
CA LEU A 196 -4.78 0.14 15.90
C LEU A 196 -3.94 -1.15 15.88
N LYS A 197 -3.50 -1.61 14.70
CA LYS A 197 -2.65 -2.81 14.52
C LYS A 197 -3.19 -4.10 15.14
N GLY A 198 -4.46 -4.17 15.47
CA GLY A 198 -5.08 -5.31 16.14
C GLY A 198 -5.34 -6.53 15.26
N GLN A 199 -4.96 -6.50 13.97
CA GLN A 199 -5.10 -7.61 13.02
C GLN A 199 -3.75 -8.23 12.63
N TYR A 200 -2.67 -7.91 13.38
CA TYR A 200 -1.30 -8.35 13.09
C TYR A 200 -0.81 -9.43 14.07
N GLU A 201 -1.71 -10.28 14.57
CA GLU A 201 -1.45 -11.28 15.60
C GLU A 201 -0.17 -12.10 15.32
N GLY A 202 0.71 -12.14 16.32
CA GLY A 202 1.97 -12.88 16.25
C GLY A 202 3.07 -12.23 15.41
N THR A 203 2.95 -10.95 15.10
CA THR A 203 3.98 -10.16 14.40
C THR A 203 4.61 -9.11 15.33
N ASP A 204 5.76 -8.55 14.95
CA ASP A 204 6.46 -7.50 15.72
C ASP A 204 5.69 -6.17 15.77
N VAL A 205 4.67 -6.00 14.93
CA VAL A 205 3.84 -4.79 14.87
C VAL A 205 2.46 -4.98 15.47
N ASP A 206 2.19 -6.16 16.05
CA ASP A 206 0.95 -6.48 16.74
C ASP A 206 0.78 -5.62 17.98
N VAL A 207 -0.36 -4.97 18.11
CA VAL A 207 -0.76 -4.22 19.30
C VAL A 207 -1.95 -4.93 19.95
N PRO A 208 -1.81 -5.43 21.18
CA PRO A 208 -2.90 -6.08 21.87
C PRO A 208 -4.12 -5.18 22.01
N ALA A 209 -5.31 -5.78 21.97
CA ALA A 209 -6.56 -5.06 22.20
C ALA A 209 -6.53 -4.38 23.59
N ASP A 210 -6.75 -3.07 23.59
CA ASP A 210 -6.80 -2.26 24.81
C ASP A 210 -8.06 -1.39 24.79
N PRO A 211 -9.12 -1.73 25.58
CA PRO A 211 -10.37 -0.99 25.56
C PRO A 211 -10.24 0.45 26.08
N ASP A 212 -9.28 0.74 26.98
CA ASP A 212 -9.05 2.09 27.48
C ASP A 212 -8.39 2.97 26.39
N LEU A 213 -7.38 2.43 25.68
CA LEU A 213 -6.78 3.09 24.53
C LEU A 213 -7.82 3.33 23.42
N TYR A 214 -8.62 2.31 23.08
CA TYR A 214 -9.65 2.44 22.04
C TYR A 214 -10.67 3.51 22.41
N SER A 215 -11.16 3.53 23.65
CA SER A 215 -12.09 4.58 24.13
C SER A 215 -11.46 5.97 24.02
N LEU A 216 -10.22 6.12 24.45
CA LEU A 216 -9.48 7.39 24.37
C LEU A 216 -9.43 7.91 22.93
N VAL A 217 -8.98 7.08 21.97
CA VAL A 217 -8.78 7.54 20.57
C VAL A 217 -10.09 7.73 19.83
N LEU A 218 -11.12 6.91 20.08
CA LEU A 218 -12.45 7.06 19.50
C LEU A 218 -13.14 8.35 19.91
N GLU A 219 -12.98 8.78 21.18
CA GLU A 219 -13.50 10.03 21.70
C GLU A 219 -12.69 11.25 21.24
N ALA A 220 -11.37 11.13 21.22
CA ALA A 220 -10.48 12.24 20.91
C ALA A 220 -10.48 12.61 19.42
N PHE A 221 -10.67 11.64 18.54
CA PHE A 221 -10.58 11.81 17.07
C PHE A 221 -11.88 11.32 16.39
N PRO A 222 -13.00 12.03 16.56
CA PRO A 222 -14.30 11.57 16.09
C PRO A 222 -14.42 11.47 14.55
N ASP A 223 -13.57 12.17 13.81
CA ASP A 223 -13.59 12.22 12.34
C ASP A 223 -12.52 11.32 11.67
N ALA A 224 -11.66 10.67 12.47
CA ALA A 224 -10.63 9.79 11.96
C ALA A 224 -11.20 8.41 11.56
N VAL A 225 -10.65 7.84 10.50
CA VAL A 225 -10.83 6.41 10.14
C VAL A 225 -10.07 5.57 11.17
N ILE A 226 -10.68 4.49 11.64
CA ILE A 226 -10.10 3.55 12.59
C ILE A 226 -9.72 2.28 11.86
N GLU A 227 -8.42 2.08 11.65
CA GLU A 227 -7.89 0.96 10.86
C GLU A 227 -7.55 -0.21 11.78
N ASP A 228 -7.95 -1.41 11.36
CA ASP A 228 -7.59 -2.71 11.94
C ASP A 228 -7.80 -2.84 13.47
N PRO A 229 -9.00 -2.56 14.03
CA PRO A 229 -9.24 -2.83 15.43
C PRO A 229 -9.23 -4.34 15.74
N ALA A 230 -8.67 -4.74 16.87
CA ALA A 230 -8.89 -6.08 17.42
C ALA A 230 -10.26 -6.14 18.11
N LEU A 231 -11.10 -7.06 17.68
CA LEU A 231 -12.42 -7.29 18.24
C LEU A 231 -12.37 -8.43 19.28
N THR A 232 -12.51 -8.08 20.55
CA THR A 232 -12.58 -9.00 21.68
C THR A 232 -13.88 -8.76 22.47
N ASP A 233 -14.19 -9.61 23.44
CA ASP A 233 -15.35 -9.41 24.32
C ASP A 233 -15.34 -8.02 25.02
N GLU A 234 -14.16 -7.39 25.17
CA GLU A 234 -13.99 -6.10 25.84
C GLU A 234 -14.00 -4.92 24.85
N THR A 235 -13.50 -5.09 23.62
CA THR A 235 -13.39 -4.00 22.62
C THR A 235 -14.55 -3.97 21.63
N GLU A 236 -15.16 -5.12 21.28
CA GLU A 236 -16.29 -5.20 20.35
C GLU A 236 -17.45 -4.26 20.71
N PRO A 237 -17.86 -4.12 22.03
CA PRO A 237 -18.92 -3.21 22.41
C PRO A 237 -18.67 -1.74 22.09
N LEU A 238 -17.41 -1.31 21.91
CA LEU A 238 -17.07 0.06 21.54
C LEU A 238 -17.50 0.39 20.09
N PHE A 239 -17.72 -0.64 19.27
CA PHE A 239 -18.14 -0.55 17.87
C PHE A 239 -19.63 -0.86 17.67
N ASP A 240 -20.43 -0.95 18.74
CA ASP A 240 -21.89 -1.11 18.64
C ASP A 240 -22.60 0.14 18.12
N ASP A 241 -22.00 1.33 18.36
CA ASP A 241 -22.50 2.58 17.79
C ASP A 241 -22.30 2.60 16.27
N PRO A 242 -23.36 2.74 15.45
CA PRO A 242 -23.24 2.81 13.99
C PRO A 242 -22.31 3.93 13.49
N ASP A 243 -22.25 5.08 14.20
CA ASP A 243 -21.39 6.20 13.80
C ASP A 243 -19.91 5.86 14.01
N VAL A 244 -19.57 5.11 15.08
CA VAL A 244 -18.22 4.59 15.30
C VAL A 244 -17.90 3.51 14.28
N ARG A 245 -18.83 2.55 14.07
CA ARG A 245 -18.66 1.43 13.14
C ARG A 245 -18.42 1.91 11.71
N SER A 246 -19.09 2.98 11.27
CA SER A 246 -18.95 3.56 9.93
C SER A 246 -17.58 4.19 9.64
N ARG A 247 -16.74 4.32 10.66
CA ARG A 247 -15.36 4.81 10.56
C ARG A 247 -14.32 3.69 10.53
N VAL A 248 -14.73 2.45 10.77
CA VAL A 248 -13.80 1.31 10.79
C VAL A 248 -13.36 0.97 9.37
N SER A 249 -12.07 0.74 9.22
CA SER A 249 -11.41 0.27 8.00
C SER A 249 -10.60 -0.99 8.29
N TRP A 250 -10.41 -1.80 7.25
CA TRP A 250 -9.63 -3.03 7.32
C TRP A 250 -8.50 -2.99 6.31
N ASP A 251 -7.30 -3.42 6.73
CA ASP A 251 -6.08 -3.51 5.93
C ASP A 251 -5.52 -4.94 5.94
N ALA A 252 -5.03 -5.37 7.12
CA ALA A 252 -4.28 -6.63 7.24
C ALA A 252 -5.05 -7.87 6.76
N PRO A 253 -6.35 -8.04 7.01
CA PRO A 253 -7.09 -9.22 6.57
C PRO A 253 -7.45 -9.23 5.08
N ILE A 254 -7.26 -8.12 4.33
CA ILE A 254 -7.81 -7.96 2.98
C ILE A 254 -6.81 -8.40 1.91
N HIS A 255 -7.13 -9.49 1.19
CA HIS A 255 -6.35 -10.05 0.08
C HIS A 255 -7.20 -10.29 -1.17
N GLY A 256 -8.54 -10.08 -1.08
CA GLY A 256 -9.49 -10.27 -2.18
C GLY A 256 -10.94 -10.07 -1.72
N VAL A 257 -11.87 -10.21 -2.66
CA VAL A 257 -13.32 -10.05 -2.42
C VAL A 257 -13.82 -10.96 -1.30
N ALA A 258 -13.35 -12.21 -1.26
CA ALA A 258 -13.79 -13.17 -0.25
C ALA A 258 -13.47 -12.72 1.19
N ASP A 259 -12.35 -12.00 1.38
CA ASP A 259 -11.98 -11.47 2.69
C ASP A 259 -12.88 -10.30 3.09
N VAL A 260 -13.25 -9.45 2.12
CA VAL A 260 -14.22 -8.36 2.37
C VAL A 260 -15.56 -8.93 2.80
N GLU A 261 -16.02 -10.00 2.14
CA GLU A 261 -17.29 -10.69 2.49
C GLU A 261 -17.24 -11.42 3.84
N ALA A 262 -16.04 -11.78 4.31
CA ALA A 262 -15.83 -12.46 5.57
C ALA A 262 -15.68 -11.51 6.78
N LEU A 263 -15.65 -10.19 6.57
CA LEU A 263 -15.53 -9.22 7.64
C LEU A 263 -16.71 -9.30 8.63
N PRO A 264 -16.54 -8.89 9.88
CA PRO A 264 -17.58 -8.96 10.92
C PRO A 264 -18.87 -8.21 10.56
N TRP A 265 -18.78 -7.18 9.71
CA TRP A 265 -19.89 -6.42 9.10
C TRP A 265 -19.46 -5.86 7.75
N GLU A 266 -20.44 -5.41 6.94
CA GLU A 266 -20.15 -4.72 5.68
C GLU A 266 -19.40 -3.42 5.99
N PRO A 267 -18.17 -3.23 5.45
CA PRO A 267 -17.34 -2.08 5.79
C PRO A 267 -17.79 -0.83 5.03
N ASP A 268 -17.63 0.35 5.65
CA ASP A 268 -17.74 1.64 4.96
C ASP A 268 -16.41 2.10 4.36
N TRP A 269 -15.27 1.57 4.85
CA TRP A 269 -13.92 1.88 4.41
C TRP A 269 -13.05 0.65 4.27
N LEU A 270 -12.16 0.66 3.27
CA LEU A 270 -11.07 -0.32 3.14
C LEU A 270 -9.77 0.37 2.74
N ASN A 271 -8.66 -0.13 3.29
CA ASN A 271 -7.31 0.18 2.84
C ASN A 271 -6.90 -0.79 1.72
N VAL A 272 -6.56 -0.25 0.56
CA VAL A 272 -6.12 -1.03 -0.60
C VAL A 272 -4.60 -1.02 -0.68
N LYS A 273 -3.96 -2.15 -0.33
CA LYS A 273 -2.53 -2.38 -0.50
C LYS A 273 -2.29 -3.39 -1.62
N PRO A 274 -1.92 -2.95 -2.83
CA PRO A 274 -1.88 -3.81 -4.02
C PRO A 274 -1.07 -5.11 -3.84
N SER A 275 0.05 -5.04 -3.11
CA SER A 275 0.87 -6.23 -2.83
C SER A 275 0.16 -7.33 -2.04
N ARG A 276 -0.86 -7.00 -1.23
CA ARG A 276 -1.63 -8.00 -0.47
C ARG A 276 -2.48 -8.87 -1.39
N PHE A 277 -2.97 -8.33 -2.49
CA PHE A 277 -3.80 -9.04 -3.46
C PHE A 277 -2.98 -10.03 -4.31
N GLY A 278 -1.72 -9.73 -4.53
CA GLY A 278 -0.79 -10.58 -5.28
C GLY A 278 -1.01 -10.53 -6.79
N SER A 279 -2.24 -10.46 -7.29
CA SER A 279 -2.53 -10.36 -8.73
C SER A 279 -3.27 -9.07 -9.08
N ILE A 280 -3.08 -8.64 -10.33
CA ILE A 280 -3.79 -7.49 -10.91
C ILE A 280 -5.29 -7.76 -10.96
N GLU A 281 -5.69 -8.99 -11.29
CA GLU A 281 -7.09 -9.42 -11.32
C GLU A 281 -7.75 -9.24 -9.95
N SER A 282 -7.19 -9.86 -8.89
CA SER A 282 -7.74 -9.79 -7.53
C SER A 282 -7.86 -8.34 -7.03
N LEU A 283 -6.87 -7.49 -7.34
CA LEU A 283 -6.89 -6.07 -7.00
C LEU A 283 -8.08 -5.35 -7.66
N PHE A 284 -8.20 -5.43 -8.99
CA PHE A 284 -9.26 -4.70 -9.71
C PHE A 284 -10.65 -5.28 -9.47
N GLU A 285 -10.77 -6.58 -9.24
CA GLU A 285 -12.04 -7.19 -8.83
C GLU A 285 -12.49 -6.67 -7.47
N THR A 286 -11.57 -6.52 -6.52
CA THR A 286 -11.90 -5.99 -5.19
C THR A 286 -12.25 -4.51 -5.24
N ILE A 287 -11.50 -3.69 -6.00
CA ILE A 287 -11.85 -2.28 -6.22
C ILE A 287 -13.26 -2.16 -6.80
N ARG A 288 -13.58 -2.92 -7.85
CA ARG A 288 -14.91 -2.94 -8.47
C ARG A 288 -16.00 -3.37 -7.48
N TYR A 289 -15.74 -4.44 -6.71
CA TYR A 289 -16.67 -4.92 -5.68
C TYR A 289 -17.03 -3.83 -4.67
N CYS A 290 -16.03 -3.05 -4.24
CA CYS A 290 -16.20 -1.94 -3.33
C CYS A 290 -16.96 -0.78 -3.97
N ASP A 291 -16.62 -0.39 -5.20
CA ASP A 291 -17.29 0.67 -5.95
C ASP A 291 -18.78 0.37 -6.13
N GLU A 292 -19.15 -0.87 -6.50
CA GLU A 292 -20.54 -1.31 -6.69
C GLU A 292 -21.36 -1.25 -5.38
N ARG A 293 -20.72 -1.27 -4.21
CA ARG A 293 -21.37 -1.22 -2.88
C ARG A 293 -21.25 0.12 -2.18
N GLY A 294 -20.52 1.08 -2.77
CA GLY A 294 -20.28 2.38 -2.18
C GLY A 294 -19.32 2.33 -0.97
N ILE A 295 -18.49 1.28 -0.88
CA ILE A 295 -17.42 1.18 0.11
C ILE A 295 -16.32 2.16 -0.30
N ARG A 296 -15.98 3.08 0.60
CA ARG A 296 -14.95 4.08 0.38
C ARG A 296 -13.56 3.45 0.46
N LEU A 297 -12.68 3.82 -0.45
CA LEU A 297 -11.33 3.30 -0.52
C LEU A 297 -10.28 4.37 -0.23
N TYR A 298 -9.16 3.95 0.33
CA TYR A 298 -7.91 4.68 0.33
C TYR A 298 -6.75 3.72 0.10
N GLY A 299 -5.66 4.23 -0.46
CA GLY A 299 -4.48 3.42 -0.74
C GLY A 299 -3.53 3.34 0.42
N GLY A 300 -2.79 2.24 0.49
CA GLY A 300 -1.65 2.08 1.37
C GLY A 300 -0.48 1.42 0.66
N GLY A 301 0.70 1.58 1.21
CA GLY A 301 1.93 0.96 0.74
C GLY A 301 2.53 0.00 1.77
N GLN A 302 3.67 -0.60 1.36
CA GLN A 302 4.49 -1.50 2.19
C GLN A 302 5.93 -0.96 2.30
N PHE A 303 6.09 0.36 2.46
CA PHE A 303 7.39 1.03 2.45
C PHE A 303 8.20 0.72 1.17
N GLU A 304 7.57 0.87 0.01
CA GLU A 304 8.23 0.74 -1.28
C GLU A 304 9.39 1.74 -1.38
N LEU A 305 10.56 1.25 -1.77
CA LEU A 305 11.78 2.07 -1.91
C LEU A 305 12.00 2.55 -3.34
N GLY A 306 11.44 1.83 -4.32
CA GLY A 306 11.60 2.04 -5.75
C GLY A 306 10.29 2.38 -6.44
N VAL A 307 10.07 1.74 -7.60
CA VAL A 307 8.93 2.01 -8.49
C VAL A 307 7.57 1.71 -7.86
N GLY A 308 7.51 0.80 -6.91
CA GLY A 308 6.27 0.40 -6.24
C GLY A 308 5.55 1.58 -5.59
N ARG A 309 6.30 2.57 -5.05
CA ARG A 309 5.70 3.81 -4.53
C ARG A 309 4.92 4.56 -5.60
N GLY A 310 5.46 4.66 -6.81
CA GLY A 310 4.77 5.26 -7.94
C GLY A 310 3.54 4.45 -8.39
N HIS A 311 3.60 3.11 -8.30
CA HIS A 311 2.46 2.25 -8.62
C HIS A 311 1.28 2.49 -7.68
N VAL A 312 1.51 2.56 -6.36
CA VAL A 312 0.43 2.81 -5.38
C VAL A 312 -0.14 4.22 -5.52
N GLN A 313 0.69 5.22 -5.85
CA GLN A 313 0.25 6.59 -6.13
C GLN A 313 -0.60 6.66 -7.39
N LEU A 314 -0.20 6.00 -8.47
CA LEU A 314 -0.99 5.96 -9.69
C LEU A 314 -2.34 5.26 -9.49
N LEU A 315 -2.38 4.14 -8.76
CA LEU A 315 -3.63 3.46 -8.43
C LEU A 315 -4.55 4.37 -7.59
N ALA A 316 -4.00 5.09 -6.61
CA ALA A 316 -4.76 6.06 -5.84
C ALA A 316 -5.35 7.16 -6.75
N SER A 317 -4.53 7.72 -7.66
CA SER A 317 -4.95 8.74 -8.63
C SER A 317 -6.10 8.28 -9.53
N LEU A 318 -6.09 7.01 -9.93
CA LEU A 318 -7.08 6.47 -10.85
C LEU A 318 -8.37 5.98 -10.15
N CYS A 319 -8.27 5.52 -8.90
CA CYS A 319 -9.36 4.76 -8.28
C CYS A 319 -9.95 5.42 -7.01
N TYR A 320 -9.13 6.14 -6.21
CA TYR A 320 -9.57 6.70 -4.91
C TYR A 320 -8.77 7.97 -4.52
N PRO A 321 -8.70 8.99 -5.40
CA PRO A 321 -7.80 10.15 -5.24
C PRO A 321 -8.10 11.00 -3.99
N ASP A 322 -9.36 11.05 -3.57
CA ASP A 322 -9.84 11.90 -2.46
C ASP A 322 -9.70 11.22 -1.08
N GLY A 323 -9.37 9.93 -1.05
CA GLY A 323 -9.16 9.18 0.20
C GLY A 323 -7.97 9.70 1.01
N PRO A 324 -7.91 9.43 2.32
CA PRO A 324 -6.73 9.74 3.13
C PRO A 324 -5.61 8.73 2.83
N ASN A 325 -5.06 8.78 1.61
CA ASN A 325 -4.17 7.76 1.09
C ASN A 325 -2.82 7.74 1.83
N ASP A 326 -2.44 6.60 2.39
CA ASP A 326 -1.12 6.36 3.00
C ASP A 326 -0.08 6.02 1.90
N VAL A 327 0.07 6.97 0.97
CA VAL A 327 0.96 6.86 -0.19
C VAL A 327 1.87 8.08 -0.34
N ALA A 328 2.20 8.74 0.75
CA ALA A 328 3.15 9.86 0.76
C ALA A 328 4.41 9.50 -0.02
N PRO A 329 5.05 10.46 -0.73
CA PRO A 329 6.35 10.23 -1.36
C PRO A 329 7.38 9.64 -0.39
N GLY A 330 8.25 8.74 -0.89
CA GLY A 330 9.19 7.98 -0.05
C GLY A 330 10.07 8.83 0.87
N ILE A 331 10.33 10.07 0.51
CA ILE A 331 11.10 11.03 1.31
C ILE A 331 10.47 11.34 2.69
N TYR A 332 9.15 11.11 2.85
CA TYR A 332 8.46 11.22 4.14
C TYR A 332 8.85 10.13 5.13
N ASN A 333 9.37 9.01 4.63
CA ASN A 333 9.83 7.89 5.42
C ASN A 333 11.32 7.98 5.79
N ASP A 334 12.04 9.00 5.34
CA ASP A 334 13.45 9.18 5.69
C ASP A 334 13.59 9.54 7.18
N PRO A 335 14.61 9.05 7.88
CA PRO A 335 14.87 9.39 9.30
C PRO A 335 14.98 10.90 9.49
N ASP A 336 15.78 11.55 8.64
CA ASP A 336 15.97 12.99 8.63
C ASP A 336 15.07 13.62 7.58
N LEU A 337 14.17 14.53 8.00
CA LEU A 337 13.29 15.23 7.09
C LEU A 337 14.06 16.18 6.17
N ALA A 338 13.82 16.09 4.88
CA ALA A 338 14.33 17.05 3.91
C ALA A 338 13.81 18.46 4.18
N ALA A 339 14.57 19.48 3.73
CA ALA A 339 14.18 20.87 3.90
C ALA A 339 12.90 21.24 3.13
N GLU A 340 12.68 20.58 1.98
CA GLU A 340 11.48 20.74 1.16
C GLU A 340 10.83 19.38 0.98
N LEU A 341 9.53 19.29 1.24
CA LEU A 341 8.71 18.11 1.07
C LEU A 341 7.59 18.40 0.07
N PRO A 342 7.21 17.42 -0.77
CA PRO A 342 6.03 17.54 -1.62
C PRO A 342 4.76 17.74 -0.79
N ALA A 343 3.90 18.66 -1.18
CA ALA A 343 2.62 18.90 -0.50
C ALA A 343 1.54 17.92 -0.96
N SER A 344 0.51 17.73 -0.13
CA SER A 344 -0.74 17.08 -0.49
C SER A 344 -1.76 18.14 -0.99
N PRO A 345 -2.53 17.90 -2.07
CA PRO A 345 -2.48 16.70 -2.92
C PRO A 345 -1.25 16.65 -3.82
N LEU A 346 -0.83 15.42 -4.17
CA LEU A 346 0.26 15.17 -5.10
C LEU A 346 -0.25 15.24 -6.54
N GLU A 347 0.32 16.16 -7.32
CA GLU A 347 -0.06 16.34 -8.72
C GLU A 347 0.48 15.20 -9.61
N PRO A 348 -0.34 14.67 -10.53
CA PRO A 348 0.13 13.63 -11.44
C PRO A 348 1.18 14.19 -12.42
N PRO A 349 2.19 13.38 -12.82
CA PRO A 349 3.18 13.80 -13.79
C PRO A 349 2.55 14.12 -15.16
N ALA A 350 3.11 15.10 -15.85
CA ALA A 350 2.61 15.57 -17.14
C ALA A 350 2.71 14.50 -18.24
N GLU A 351 3.72 13.62 -18.15
CA GLU A 351 3.92 12.51 -19.07
C GLU A 351 3.94 11.21 -18.29
N ALA A 352 3.12 10.25 -18.71
CA ALA A 352 3.16 8.91 -18.18
C ALA A 352 3.30 7.88 -19.30
N ARG A 353 4.00 6.81 -18.99
CA ARG A 353 4.14 5.64 -19.88
C ARG A 353 4.12 4.38 -19.02
N GLY A 354 3.39 3.37 -19.46
CA GLY A 354 3.30 2.13 -18.73
C GLY A 354 2.51 2.28 -17.41
N PHE A 355 3.02 1.63 -16.38
CA PHE A 355 2.46 1.65 -15.01
C PHE A 355 3.34 2.53 -14.11
N ARG A 356 3.40 3.82 -14.38
CA ARG A 356 4.27 4.77 -13.65
C ARG A 356 3.50 6.02 -13.22
N TRP A 357 3.83 6.47 -12.01
CA TRP A 357 3.47 7.78 -11.51
C TRP A 357 4.32 8.85 -12.18
#